data_991476ad4f53f6264fa654ccced0c7d6
#
_entry.id   991476ad4f53f6264fa654ccced0c7d6
#
_cell.length_a   1.000
_cell.length_b   1.000
_cell.length_c   1.000
_cell.angle_alpha   90.00
_cell.angle_beta   90.00
_cell.angle_gamma   90.00
#
_symmetry.space_group_name_H-M   'P 1'
#
loop_
_entity.id
_entity.type
_entity.pdbx_description
1 polymer ?
#
loop_
_entity_poly.entity_id
_entity_poly.type
_entity_poly.pdbx_seq_one_letter_code
_entity_poly.pdbx_strand_id
1 'polypeptide(L)'
;AKAEKIWHIGTTIAANSALKVTPPYPVRVIVRVKDDKGKVRYNIGTLSRVSDGKCEVNLFPNGAPITASLGVNEEVRLWPDIDWFWKKMFDEEAIKIKDFSELTKYRAVIVKLGNAENGFCYKPGKVVALTDKSVEIDLNNGRIAVKHGHESRVRLWE
;
A
#
# COMPACT_ATOMS: atom_id res chain seq x y z
N ALA A 1 13.94 -5.20 4.63
CA ALA A 1 12.53 -5.49 4.62
C ALA A 1 11.77 -4.59 3.66
N LYS A 2 10.67 -5.07 3.09
CA LYS A 2 9.86 -4.32 2.11
C LYS A 2 9.27 -3.04 2.72
N ALA A 3 8.77 -3.12 3.95
CA ALA A 3 8.19 -1.97 4.64
C ALA A 3 9.20 -0.84 4.86
N GLU A 4 10.44 -1.16 5.19
CA GLU A 4 11.50 -0.18 5.34
C GLU A 4 11.80 0.57 4.04
N LYS A 5 11.79 -0.13 2.91
CA LYS A 5 11.99 0.49 1.59
C LYS A 5 10.89 1.51 1.28
N ILE A 6 9.64 1.17 1.61
CA ILE A 6 8.51 2.09 1.46
C ILE A 6 8.71 3.33 2.33
N TRP A 7 9.18 3.15 3.57
CA TRP A 7 9.44 4.26 4.48
C TRP A 7 10.42 5.28 3.89
N HIS A 8 11.53 4.81 3.35
CA HIS A 8 12.58 5.71 2.83
C HIS A 8 12.12 6.54 1.63
N ILE A 9 11.17 6.05 0.85
CA ILE A 9 10.64 6.75 -0.32
C ILE A 9 9.31 7.45 0.01
N GLY A 10 8.72 7.14 1.16
CA GLY A 10 7.41 7.65 1.57
C GLY A 10 7.36 9.17 1.73
N THR A 11 6.16 9.72 1.63
CA THR A 11 5.89 11.15 1.71
C THR A 11 5.53 11.55 3.14
N THR A 12 6.20 12.57 3.66
CA THR A 12 5.91 13.14 4.98
C THR A 12 4.50 13.75 5.02
N ILE A 13 3.77 13.46 6.10
CA ILE A 13 2.49 14.10 6.39
C ILE A 13 2.76 15.30 7.31
N ALA A 14 2.36 16.49 6.89
CA ALA A 14 2.55 17.69 7.70
C ALA A 14 1.73 17.61 9.00
N ALA A 15 2.27 18.12 10.10
CA ALA A 15 1.62 18.07 11.42
C ALA A 15 0.25 18.80 11.44
N ASN A 16 0.07 19.80 10.57
CA ASN A 16 -1.17 20.55 10.43
C ASN A 16 -2.00 20.12 9.22
N SER A 17 -1.76 18.91 8.73
CA SER A 17 -2.46 18.40 7.55
C SER A 17 -3.97 18.29 7.78
N ALA A 18 -4.73 18.74 6.78
CA ALA A 18 -6.18 18.57 6.72
C ALA A 18 -6.57 17.35 5.87
N LEU A 19 -5.70 16.36 5.81
CA LEU A 19 -5.90 15.16 5.02
C LEU A 19 -7.20 14.46 5.42
N LYS A 20 -8.08 14.26 4.45
CA LYS A 20 -9.35 13.57 4.66
C LYS A 20 -9.21 12.09 4.32
N VAL A 21 -9.70 11.26 5.23
CA VAL A 21 -9.74 9.81 5.03
C VAL A 21 -11.19 9.39 4.87
N THR A 22 -11.56 9.03 3.64
CA THR A 22 -12.93 8.64 3.32
C THR A 22 -12.98 7.30 2.60
N PRO A 23 -13.82 6.36 3.06
CA PRO A 23 -14.10 5.18 2.27
C PRO A 23 -14.65 5.56 0.89
N PRO A 24 -14.52 4.69 -0.14
CA PRO A 24 -13.99 3.34 -0.06
C PRO A 24 -12.48 3.22 -0.30
N TYR A 25 -11.78 4.32 -0.55
CA TYR A 25 -10.37 4.31 -0.96
C TYR A 25 -9.48 4.60 0.24
N PRO A 26 -8.92 3.56 0.88
CA PRO A 26 -8.09 3.76 2.05
C PRO A 26 -6.78 4.48 1.69
N VAL A 27 -6.34 5.35 2.59
CA VAL A 27 -5.03 5.97 2.49
C VAL A 27 -4.01 5.05 3.13
N ARG A 28 -3.08 4.53 2.34
CA ARG A 28 -2.03 3.63 2.83
C ARG A 28 -0.88 4.41 3.42
N VAL A 29 -0.42 3.93 4.55
CA VAL A 29 0.72 4.52 5.27
C VAL A 29 1.71 3.44 5.67
N ILE A 30 2.93 3.89 5.95
CA ILE A 30 3.97 3.09 6.58
C ILE A 30 4.29 3.69 7.93
N VAL A 31 4.36 2.87 8.96
CA VAL A 31 4.59 3.30 10.33
C VAL A 31 5.96 2.83 10.78
N ARG A 32 6.70 3.73 11.42
CA ARG A 32 7.99 3.43 12.02
C ARG A 32 7.90 3.64 13.53
N VAL A 33 8.02 2.57 14.28
CA VAL A 33 7.95 2.62 15.75
C VAL A 33 9.17 1.94 16.37
N LYS A 34 9.53 2.37 17.57
CA LYS A 34 10.56 1.71 18.38
C LYS A 34 9.88 0.78 19.37
N ASP A 35 10.43 -0.42 19.51
CA ASP A 35 9.98 -1.35 20.54
C ASP A 35 10.64 -1.02 21.91
N ASP A 36 10.31 -1.80 22.93
CA ASP A 36 10.82 -1.59 24.30
C ASP A 36 12.35 -1.64 24.40
N LYS A 37 13.00 -2.28 23.44
CA LYS A 37 14.45 -2.41 23.38
C LYS A 37 15.11 -1.33 22.51
N GLY A 38 14.32 -0.39 22.00
CA GLY A 38 14.81 0.66 21.11
C GLY A 38 15.00 0.23 19.66
N LYS A 39 14.61 -0.99 19.31
CA LYS A 39 14.70 -1.47 17.94
C LYS A 39 13.59 -0.86 17.10
N VAL A 40 13.97 -0.36 15.92
CA VAL A 40 13.02 0.25 14.99
C VAL A 40 12.31 -0.85 14.18
N ARG A 41 10.99 -0.76 14.10
CA ARG A 41 10.14 -1.65 13.29
C ARG A 41 9.29 -0.84 12.33
N TYR A 42 9.09 -1.39 11.14
CA TYR A 42 8.27 -0.79 10.09
C TYR A 42 7.05 -1.67 9.84
N ASN A 43 5.86 -1.06 9.86
CA ASN A 43 4.60 -1.76 9.65
C ASN A 43 3.74 -1.03 8.62
N ILE A 44 3.02 -1.80 7.84
CA ILE A 44 2.06 -1.28 6.88
C ILE A 44 0.72 -1.05 7.58
N GLY A 45 0.04 0.03 7.24
CA GLY A 45 -1.28 0.31 7.79
C GLY A 45 -2.10 1.21 6.89
N THR A 46 -3.31 1.48 7.34
CA THR A 46 -4.21 2.45 6.71
C THR A 46 -4.54 3.55 7.69
N LEU A 47 -4.56 4.78 7.17
CA LEU A 47 -4.87 5.96 7.97
C LEU A 47 -6.36 6.00 8.28
N SER A 48 -6.72 6.15 9.56
CA SER A 48 -8.13 6.27 9.95
C SER A 48 -8.52 7.68 10.36
N ARG A 49 -7.60 8.45 10.94
CA ARG A 49 -7.87 9.83 11.35
C ARG A 49 -6.58 10.63 11.52
N VAL A 50 -6.66 11.95 11.23
CA VAL A 50 -5.58 12.91 11.46
C VAL A 50 -6.09 14.02 12.35
N SER A 51 -5.39 14.34 13.43
CA SER A 51 -5.71 15.45 14.31
C SER A 51 -4.49 15.92 15.11
N ASP A 52 -4.29 17.23 15.18
CA ASP A 52 -3.33 17.90 16.08
C ASP A 52 -1.94 17.25 16.19
N GLY A 53 -1.28 17.10 15.05
CA GLY A 53 0.07 16.56 15.01
C GLY A 53 0.18 15.05 15.23
N LYS A 54 -0.95 14.36 15.28
CA LYS A 54 -1.02 12.90 15.43
C LYS A 54 -2.00 12.29 14.46
N CYS A 55 -1.87 10.99 14.22
CA CYS A 55 -2.84 10.26 13.43
C CYS A 55 -3.13 8.89 14.04
N GLU A 56 -4.29 8.37 13.72
CA GLU A 56 -4.67 7.00 14.06
C GLU A 56 -4.50 6.13 12.83
N VAL A 57 -3.86 4.99 13.01
CA VAL A 57 -3.52 4.04 11.96
C VAL A 57 -4.00 2.65 12.35
N ASN A 58 -4.64 1.97 11.42
CA ASN A 58 -4.99 0.56 11.58
C ASN A 58 -3.92 -0.28 10.91
N LEU A 59 -3.19 -1.05 11.70
CA LEU A 59 -2.08 -1.85 11.20
C LEU A 59 -2.57 -3.08 10.42
N PHE A 60 -1.87 -3.40 9.37
CA PHE A 60 -2.06 -4.64 8.63
C PHE A 60 -1.27 -5.78 9.31
N PRO A 61 -1.78 -7.04 9.35
CA PRO A 61 -3.01 -7.52 8.73
C PRO A 61 -4.24 -7.52 9.64
N ASN A 62 -4.08 -7.34 10.94
CA ASN A 62 -5.17 -7.56 11.92
C ASN A 62 -6.00 -6.32 12.24
N GLY A 63 -5.67 -5.17 11.66
CA GLY A 63 -6.39 -3.93 11.91
C GLY A 63 -6.17 -3.32 13.29
N ALA A 64 -5.11 -3.72 14.00
CA ALA A 64 -4.82 -3.19 15.34
C ALA A 64 -4.62 -1.67 15.27
N PRO A 65 -5.37 -0.87 16.07
CA PRO A 65 -5.23 0.58 16.03
C PRO A 65 -4.00 1.04 16.81
N ILE A 66 -3.30 2.01 16.25
CA ILE A 66 -2.20 2.69 16.95
C ILE A 66 -2.29 4.19 16.68
N THR A 67 -1.66 4.97 17.57
CA THR A 67 -1.50 6.42 17.38
C THR A 67 -0.05 6.69 16.99
N ALA A 68 0.16 7.48 15.93
CA ALA A 68 1.48 7.82 15.41
C ALA A 68 1.65 9.33 15.32
N SER A 69 2.89 9.79 15.55
CA SER A 69 3.24 11.21 15.53
C SER A 69 3.53 11.69 14.12
N LEU A 70 3.14 12.95 13.86
CA LEU A 70 3.45 13.68 12.63
C LEU A 70 4.51 14.75 12.92
N GLY A 71 5.06 15.32 11.87
CA GLY A 71 5.99 16.46 11.99
C GLY A 71 7.43 16.03 12.22
N VAL A 72 8.12 16.72 13.13
CA VAL A 72 9.58 16.60 13.32
C VAL A 72 10.01 15.18 13.70
N ASN A 73 9.28 14.55 14.61
CA ASN A 73 9.55 13.18 15.05
C ASN A 73 8.54 12.21 14.42
N GLU A 74 8.40 12.30 13.10
CA GLU A 74 7.40 11.51 12.40
C GLU A 74 7.55 10.01 12.57
N GLU A 75 6.43 9.35 12.82
CA GLU A 75 6.34 7.91 12.92
C GLU A 75 5.53 7.31 11.78
N VAL A 76 5.01 8.13 10.89
CA VAL A 76 4.14 7.70 9.79
C VAL A 76 4.43 8.51 8.54
N ARG A 77 4.42 7.82 7.39
CA ARG A 77 4.54 8.42 6.05
C ARG A 77 3.52 7.81 5.12
N LEU A 78 3.07 8.60 4.13
CA LEU A 78 2.25 8.09 3.05
C LEU A 78 3.09 7.20 2.14
N TRP A 79 2.48 6.17 1.57
CA TRP A 79 3.12 5.38 0.53
C TRP A 79 3.48 6.27 -0.66
N PRO A 80 4.63 6.02 -1.30
CA PRO A 80 5.03 6.83 -2.44
C PRO A 80 4.10 6.57 -3.63
N ASP A 81 3.77 7.64 -4.37
CA ASP A 81 3.12 7.52 -5.66
C ASP A 81 4.15 7.80 -6.75
N ILE A 82 5.17 6.95 -6.82
CA ILE A 82 6.31 7.09 -7.71
C ILE A 82 6.42 5.83 -8.57
N ASP A 83 6.14 5.98 -9.86
CA ASP A 83 6.06 4.85 -10.79
C ASP A 83 7.33 4.03 -10.85
N TRP A 84 8.51 4.65 -10.94
CA TRP A 84 9.77 3.92 -11.04
C TRP A 84 10.02 3.02 -9.82
N PHE A 85 9.59 3.45 -8.64
CA PHE A 85 9.74 2.65 -7.43
C PHE A 85 8.90 1.37 -7.51
N TRP A 86 7.62 1.51 -7.88
CA TRP A 86 6.72 0.36 -7.98
C TRP A 86 7.06 -0.56 -9.14
N LYS A 87 7.58 0.02 -10.23
CA LYS A 87 8.10 -0.78 -11.34
C LYS A 87 9.29 -1.64 -10.89
N LYS A 88 10.23 -1.06 -10.16
CA LYS A 88 11.38 -1.78 -9.62
C LYS A 88 10.95 -2.89 -8.68
N MET A 89 10.00 -2.60 -7.78
CA MET A 89 9.49 -3.60 -6.85
C MET A 89 8.75 -4.73 -7.57
N PHE A 90 7.98 -4.40 -8.60
CA PHE A 90 7.28 -5.39 -9.42
C PHE A 90 8.27 -6.32 -10.13
N ASP A 91 9.30 -5.76 -10.74
CA ASP A 91 10.26 -6.53 -11.54
C ASP A 91 11.23 -7.36 -10.68
N GLU A 92 11.65 -6.85 -9.54
CA GLU A 92 12.75 -7.43 -8.77
C GLU A 92 12.32 -8.17 -7.50
N GLU A 93 11.24 -7.73 -6.85
CA GLU A 93 10.90 -8.24 -5.52
C GLU A 93 9.52 -8.89 -5.41
N ALA A 94 8.56 -8.50 -6.24
CA ALA A 94 7.22 -9.07 -6.19
C ALA A 94 7.21 -10.50 -6.73
N ILE A 95 6.28 -11.30 -6.23
CA ILE A 95 6.15 -12.72 -6.56
C ILE A 95 5.18 -12.88 -7.72
N LYS A 96 5.63 -13.53 -8.79
CA LYS A 96 4.77 -13.86 -9.93
C LYS A 96 3.71 -14.86 -9.52
N ILE A 97 2.52 -14.70 -10.06
CA ILE A 97 1.42 -15.65 -9.88
C ILE A 97 1.08 -16.31 -11.23
N LYS A 98 0.65 -17.57 -11.20
CA LYS A 98 0.23 -18.29 -12.39
C LYS A 98 -1.25 -18.10 -12.68
N ASP A 99 -2.05 -18.05 -11.62
CA ASP A 99 -3.47 -17.75 -11.73
C ASP A 99 -3.97 -17.06 -10.45
N PHE A 100 -5.18 -16.52 -10.52
CA PHE A 100 -5.74 -15.75 -9.41
C PHE A 100 -6.15 -16.61 -8.21
N SER A 101 -6.12 -17.92 -8.30
CA SER A 101 -6.35 -18.80 -7.15
C SER A 101 -5.25 -18.66 -6.09
N GLU A 102 -4.08 -18.15 -6.48
CA GLU A 102 -2.98 -17.90 -5.55
C GLU A 102 -3.20 -16.63 -4.72
N LEU A 103 -4.19 -15.82 -5.06
CA LEU A 103 -4.53 -14.61 -4.34
C LEU A 103 -5.63 -14.89 -3.32
N THR A 104 -5.55 -14.20 -2.19
CA THR A 104 -6.61 -14.20 -1.19
C THR A 104 -7.04 -12.76 -0.91
N LYS A 105 -8.26 -12.61 -0.41
CA LYS A 105 -8.80 -11.30 -0.05
C LYS A 105 -7.86 -10.59 0.92
N TYR A 106 -7.67 -9.30 0.69
CA TYR A 106 -6.80 -8.40 1.47
C TYR A 106 -5.29 -8.59 1.28
N ARG A 107 -4.85 -9.42 0.36
CA ARG A 107 -3.41 -9.53 0.03
C ARG A 107 -2.94 -8.26 -0.69
N ALA A 108 -1.71 -7.86 -0.36
CA ALA A 108 -1.05 -6.74 -1.04
C ALA A 108 -0.47 -7.21 -2.38
N VAL A 109 -0.69 -6.42 -3.41
CA VAL A 109 -0.23 -6.71 -4.78
C VAL A 109 0.35 -5.45 -5.40
N ILE A 110 1.10 -5.64 -6.49
CA ILE A 110 1.49 -4.55 -7.39
C ILE A 110 0.88 -4.85 -8.76
N VAL A 111 0.23 -3.86 -9.34
CA VAL A 111 -0.46 -4.01 -10.61
C VAL A 111 0.23 -3.20 -11.70
N LYS A 112 0.45 -3.83 -12.86
CA LYS A 112 0.95 -3.20 -14.07
C LYS A 112 -0.25 -2.75 -14.91
N LEU A 113 -0.40 -1.46 -15.08
CA LEU A 113 -1.49 -0.83 -15.81
C LEU A 113 -1.02 -0.26 -17.14
N GLY A 114 -1.95 -0.09 -18.07
CA GLY A 114 -1.67 0.50 -19.37
C GLY A 114 -1.40 -0.53 -20.45
N ASN A 115 -0.74 -0.09 -21.53
CA ASN A 115 -0.41 -0.93 -22.67
C ASN A 115 0.89 -0.46 -23.34
N ALA A 116 1.40 -1.25 -24.29
CA ALA A 116 2.65 -0.95 -24.99
C ALA A 116 2.57 0.35 -25.82
N GLU A 117 1.37 0.72 -26.28
CA GLU A 117 1.17 1.90 -27.10
C GLU A 117 1.24 3.19 -26.28
N ASN A 118 0.57 3.22 -25.13
CA ASN A 118 0.45 4.41 -24.26
C ASN A 118 1.41 4.38 -23.07
N GLY A 119 2.19 3.32 -22.94
CA GLY A 119 3.08 3.11 -21.80
C GLY A 119 2.42 2.39 -20.65
N PHE A 120 3.26 1.90 -19.75
CA PHE A 120 2.81 1.17 -18.56
C PHE A 120 3.05 2.01 -17.31
N CYS A 121 2.20 1.85 -16.31
CA CYS A 121 2.44 2.37 -14.98
C CYS A 121 2.21 1.28 -13.94
N TYR A 122 2.79 1.44 -12.77
CA TYR A 122 2.79 0.43 -11.70
C TYR A 122 2.25 1.05 -10.42
N LYS A 123 1.28 0.36 -9.81
CA LYS A 123 0.61 0.85 -8.61
C LYS A 123 0.50 -0.27 -7.57
N PRO A 124 0.69 0.05 -6.29
CA PRO A 124 0.37 -0.90 -5.23
C PRO A 124 -1.13 -0.98 -5.04
N GLY A 125 -1.60 -2.13 -4.64
CA GLY A 125 -3.03 -2.35 -4.42
C GLY A 125 -3.29 -3.43 -3.38
N LYS A 126 -4.56 -3.60 -3.06
CA LYS A 126 -5.04 -4.64 -2.14
C LYS A 126 -6.20 -5.38 -2.79
N VAL A 127 -6.14 -6.71 -2.76
CA VAL A 127 -7.23 -7.54 -3.29
C VAL A 127 -8.45 -7.38 -2.39
N VAL A 128 -9.59 -7.02 -2.97
CA VAL A 128 -10.83 -6.81 -2.23
C VAL A 128 -11.93 -7.79 -2.61
N ALA A 129 -11.87 -8.38 -3.79
CA ALA A 129 -12.83 -9.40 -4.21
C ALA A 129 -12.20 -10.32 -5.26
N LEU A 130 -12.63 -11.57 -5.23
CA LEU A 130 -12.25 -12.58 -6.20
C LEU A 130 -13.53 -13.14 -6.81
N THR A 131 -13.65 -13.08 -8.12
CA THR A 131 -14.82 -13.58 -8.85
C THR A 131 -14.38 -14.60 -9.89
N ASP A 132 -15.34 -15.29 -10.52
CA ASP A 132 -15.06 -16.26 -11.58
C ASP A 132 -14.42 -15.61 -12.81
N LYS A 133 -14.57 -14.30 -12.97
CA LYS A 133 -14.15 -13.57 -14.18
C LYS A 133 -12.93 -12.67 -13.94
N SER A 134 -12.72 -12.20 -12.71
CA SER A 134 -11.72 -11.19 -12.43
C SER A 134 -11.32 -11.15 -10.96
N VAL A 135 -10.26 -10.41 -10.68
CA VAL A 135 -9.90 -9.98 -9.33
C VAL A 135 -10.10 -8.48 -9.24
N GLU A 136 -10.75 -8.02 -8.17
CA GLU A 136 -10.93 -6.59 -7.91
C GLU A 136 -9.88 -6.13 -6.92
N ILE A 137 -9.23 -5.02 -7.24
CA ILE A 137 -8.09 -4.48 -6.50
C ILE A 137 -8.33 -3.01 -6.20
N ASP A 138 -8.27 -2.65 -4.92
CA ASP A 138 -8.28 -1.25 -4.50
C ASP A 138 -6.90 -0.66 -4.65
N LEU A 139 -6.80 0.41 -5.42
CA LEU A 139 -5.65 1.30 -5.50
C LEU A 139 -5.88 2.48 -4.55
N ASN A 140 -4.87 3.33 -4.36
CA ASN A 140 -5.03 4.49 -3.47
C ASN A 140 -6.09 5.49 -3.95
N ASN A 141 -6.35 5.55 -5.25
CA ASN A 141 -7.25 6.52 -5.85
C ASN A 141 -8.39 5.91 -6.64
N GLY A 142 -8.65 4.63 -6.49
CA GLY A 142 -9.74 3.98 -7.20
C GLY A 142 -9.69 2.47 -7.10
N ARG A 143 -10.63 1.82 -7.74
CA ARG A 143 -10.73 0.37 -7.81
C ARG A 143 -10.68 -0.08 -9.26
N ILE A 144 -9.94 -1.16 -9.51
CA ILE A 144 -9.85 -1.77 -10.83
C ILE A 144 -10.21 -3.24 -10.76
N ALA A 145 -10.57 -3.81 -11.91
CA ALA A 145 -10.76 -5.25 -12.07
C ALA A 145 -9.75 -5.77 -13.11
N VAL A 146 -9.06 -6.85 -12.77
CA VAL A 146 -8.13 -7.52 -13.68
C VAL A 146 -8.75 -8.86 -14.05
N LYS A 147 -9.00 -9.06 -15.34
CA LYS A 147 -9.69 -10.24 -15.85
C LYS A 147 -8.76 -11.47 -15.88
N HIS A 148 -9.35 -12.66 -15.76
CA HIS A 148 -8.65 -13.91 -16.04
C HIS A 148 -8.03 -13.86 -17.45
N GLY A 149 -6.80 -14.35 -17.57
CA GLY A 149 -5.98 -14.23 -18.77
C GLY A 149 -4.97 -13.10 -18.69
N HIS A 150 -5.11 -12.20 -17.72
CA HIS A 150 -4.19 -11.07 -17.50
C HIS A 150 -3.41 -11.19 -16.19
N GLU A 151 -3.17 -12.41 -15.73
CA GLU A 151 -2.49 -12.69 -14.47
C GLU A 151 -1.07 -12.10 -14.41
N SER A 152 -0.42 -11.97 -15.56
CA SER A 152 0.93 -11.37 -15.63
C SER A 152 0.97 -9.89 -15.22
N ARG A 153 -0.19 -9.24 -15.16
CA ARG A 153 -0.29 -7.84 -14.73
C ARG A 153 -0.32 -7.65 -13.22
N VAL A 154 -0.45 -8.74 -12.47
CA VAL A 154 -0.56 -8.70 -11.02
C VAL A 154 0.53 -9.57 -10.42
N ARG A 155 1.25 -9.03 -9.42
CA ARG A 155 2.23 -9.79 -8.65
C ARG A 155 1.98 -9.58 -7.16
N LEU A 156 2.22 -10.61 -6.38
CA LEU A 156 2.11 -10.50 -4.92
C LEU A 156 3.23 -9.63 -4.38
N TRP A 157 2.84 -8.64 -3.58
CA TRP A 157 3.78 -7.80 -2.85
C TRP A 157 4.20 -8.46 -1.54
N GLU A 158 3.29 -9.20 -0.93
CA GLU A 158 3.52 -9.95 0.31
C GLU A 158 2.93 -11.35 0.25
#